data_fe270788e058cb80e4b92806c80e27c2
#
_entry.id   fe270788e058cb80e4b92806c80e27c2
#
_cell.length_a   1.000
_cell.length_b   1.000
_cell.length_c   1.000
_cell.angle_alpha   90.00
_cell.angle_beta   90.00
_cell.angle_gamma   90.00
#
_symmetry.space_group_name_H-M   'P 1'
#
loop_
_entity.id
_entity.type
_entity.pdbx_description
1 polymer ?
#
loop_
_entity_poly.entity_id
_entity_poly.type
_entity_poly.pdbx_seq_one_letter_code
_entity_poly.pdbx_strand_id
1 'polypeptide(L)'
;NEILKKKNETIIISSGLSSWSEINNSYKYLNSKNAKFAILQCTTEYPSNIKKVGLNIIEKMKKTFNCPVGLSDHTGSIFPSIAALSLGAKIIEVHVCLSKKAKGPDITSSLTFDELEMICKARDSISIMKENDVNKNKLSSIQKKNRIIFSKSLALKKDLKIGEFIKKSNITLKKPGTGLSQKFERFVINKKAIKNL
;
A
#
# COMPACT_ATOMS: atom_id res chain seq x y z
N ASN A 1 13.63 -10.91 -34.60
CA ASN A 1 14.77 -10.06 -34.99
C ASN A 1 14.38 -8.69 -35.59
N GLU A 2 13.17 -8.54 -36.20
CA GLU A 2 12.72 -7.26 -36.76
C GLU A 2 12.53 -6.17 -35.70
N ILE A 3 11.92 -6.52 -34.57
CA ILE A 3 11.66 -5.58 -33.44
C ILE A 3 13.00 -5.02 -32.91
N LEU A 4 14.04 -5.85 -32.84
CA LEU A 4 15.35 -5.43 -32.31
C LEU A 4 16.13 -4.49 -33.26
N LYS A 5 15.68 -4.33 -34.50
CA LYS A 5 16.28 -3.36 -35.44
C LYS A 5 15.94 -1.91 -35.05
N LYS A 6 14.88 -1.70 -34.30
CA LYS A 6 14.43 -0.38 -33.78
C LYS A 6 15.12 -0.05 -32.46
N LYS A 7 16.38 0.36 -32.52
CA LYS A 7 17.27 0.53 -31.34
C LYS A 7 16.79 1.45 -30.23
N ASN A 8 15.79 2.32 -30.43
CA ASN A 8 15.34 3.33 -29.47
C ASN A 8 13.96 3.02 -28.87
N GLU A 9 13.29 1.96 -29.28
CA GLU A 9 11.97 1.61 -28.80
C GLU A 9 12.03 0.70 -27.56
N THR A 10 11.11 0.87 -26.64
CA THR A 10 10.95 -0.02 -25.50
C THR A 10 10.02 -1.16 -25.90
N ILE A 11 10.48 -2.40 -25.75
CA ILE A 11 9.68 -3.59 -26.01
C ILE A 11 8.89 -3.94 -24.77
N ILE A 12 7.58 -4.06 -24.87
CA ILE A 12 6.72 -4.55 -23.80
C ILE A 12 6.27 -5.96 -24.17
N ILE A 13 6.55 -6.93 -23.29
CA ILE A 13 6.13 -8.33 -23.46
C ILE A 13 5.17 -8.74 -22.34
N SER A 14 4.03 -9.30 -22.72
CA SER A 14 3.07 -9.85 -21.78
C SER A 14 3.28 -11.36 -21.62
N SER A 15 3.25 -11.86 -20.39
CA SER A 15 3.50 -13.26 -20.07
C SER A 15 2.42 -14.20 -20.62
N GLY A 16 1.15 -13.74 -20.63
CA GLY A 16 0.04 -14.47 -21.23
C GLY A 16 -0.03 -15.94 -20.81
N LEU A 17 0.03 -16.83 -21.79
CA LEU A 17 0.02 -18.30 -21.62
C LEU A 17 1.43 -18.89 -21.41
N SER A 18 2.47 -18.05 -21.31
CA SER A 18 3.86 -18.53 -21.18
C SER A 18 4.14 -19.12 -19.81
N SER A 19 4.84 -20.24 -19.81
CA SER A 19 5.44 -20.81 -18.61
C SER A 19 6.55 -19.94 -18.06
N TRP A 20 6.92 -20.13 -16.80
CA TRP A 20 8.03 -19.41 -16.17
C TRP A 20 9.36 -19.59 -16.93
N SER A 21 9.59 -20.77 -17.48
CA SER A 21 10.78 -21.06 -18.28
C SER A 21 10.83 -20.22 -19.56
N GLU A 22 9.69 -20.11 -20.27
CA GLU A 22 9.60 -19.32 -21.50
C GLU A 22 9.79 -17.83 -21.25
N ILE A 23 9.18 -17.30 -20.16
CA ILE A 23 9.38 -15.90 -19.74
C ILE A 23 10.87 -15.66 -19.44
N ASN A 24 11.52 -16.56 -18.71
CA ASN A 24 12.92 -16.44 -18.36
C ASN A 24 13.83 -16.51 -19.60
N ASN A 25 13.50 -17.37 -20.57
CA ASN A 25 14.24 -17.43 -21.84
C ASN A 25 14.09 -16.13 -22.66
N SER A 26 12.88 -15.56 -22.71
CA SER A 26 12.61 -14.29 -23.36
C SER A 26 13.39 -13.15 -22.70
N TYR A 27 13.39 -13.11 -21.35
CA TYR A 27 14.20 -12.16 -20.58
C TYR A 27 15.68 -12.26 -20.92
N LYS A 28 16.26 -13.47 -20.86
CA LYS A 28 17.68 -13.70 -21.16
C LYS A 28 18.03 -13.27 -22.57
N TYR A 29 17.17 -13.58 -23.54
CA TYR A 29 17.38 -13.21 -24.94
C TYR A 29 17.39 -11.70 -25.12
N LEU A 30 16.37 -10.98 -24.60
CA LEU A 30 16.29 -9.52 -24.74
C LEU A 30 17.45 -8.83 -23.99
N ASN A 31 17.79 -9.32 -22.82
CA ASN A 31 18.90 -8.80 -22.02
C ASN A 31 20.25 -8.99 -22.75
N SER A 32 20.48 -10.15 -23.40
CA SER A 32 21.70 -10.41 -24.18
C SER A 32 21.84 -9.50 -25.40
N LYS A 33 20.75 -8.89 -25.87
CA LYS A 33 20.73 -7.94 -26.98
C LYS A 33 20.77 -6.48 -26.50
N ASN A 34 20.95 -6.22 -25.21
CA ASN A 34 20.88 -4.90 -24.60
C ASN A 34 19.62 -4.12 -25.00
N ALA A 35 18.48 -4.83 -25.17
CA ALA A 35 17.22 -4.23 -25.53
C ALA A 35 16.63 -3.47 -24.33
N LYS A 36 15.93 -2.37 -24.57
CA LYS A 36 15.05 -1.74 -23.56
C LYS A 36 13.73 -2.49 -23.56
N PHE A 37 13.36 -3.12 -22.46
CA PHE A 37 12.11 -3.88 -22.38
C PHE A 37 11.49 -3.89 -20.99
N ALA A 38 10.21 -4.23 -20.95
CA ALA A 38 9.43 -4.48 -19.74
C ALA A 38 8.66 -5.79 -19.89
N ILE A 39 8.36 -6.42 -18.75
CA ILE A 39 7.57 -7.68 -18.72
C ILE A 39 6.30 -7.44 -17.93
N LEU A 40 5.13 -7.77 -18.51
CA LEU A 40 3.86 -7.67 -17.85
C LEU A 40 3.35 -9.06 -17.45
N GLN A 41 2.95 -9.20 -16.19
CA GLN A 41 2.09 -10.30 -15.79
C GLN A 41 0.76 -10.17 -16.54
N CYS A 42 0.30 -11.26 -17.12
CA CYS A 42 -0.93 -11.28 -17.89
C CYS A 42 -1.65 -12.60 -17.67
N THR A 43 -2.97 -12.56 -17.59
CA THR A 43 -3.85 -13.74 -17.63
C THR A 43 -4.73 -13.64 -18.86
N THR A 44 -4.52 -14.59 -19.80
CA THR A 44 -5.19 -14.58 -21.11
C THR A 44 -6.58 -15.23 -21.00
N GLU A 45 -7.48 -14.52 -20.34
CA GLU A 45 -8.93 -14.82 -20.23
C GLU A 45 -9.68 -13.49 -20.38
N TYR A 46 -10.84 -13.47 -21.09
CA TYR A 46 -11.59 -12.25 -21.44
C TYR A 46 -13.09 -12.42 -21.14
N PRO A 47 -13.62 -11.90 -19.98
CA PRO A 47 -12.90 -11.28 -18.89
C PRO A 47 -12.14 -12.30 -18.06
N SER A 48 -11.00 -11.87 -17.48
CA SER A 48 -10.27 -12.72 -16.55
C SER A 48 -10.90 -12.71 -15.16
N ASN A 49 -10.85 -13.86 -14.49
CA ASN A 49 -11.32 -13.94 -13.11
C ASN A 49 -10.33 -13.26 -12.17
N ILE A 50 -10.83 -12.43 -11.25
CA ILE A 50 -10.01 -11.69 -10.28
C ILE A 50 -9.09 -12.60 -9.44
N LYS A 51 -9.49 -13.86 -9.21
CA LYS A 51 -8.68 -14.87 -8.50
C LYS A 51 -7.42 -15.29 -9.28
N LYS A 52 -7.36 -14.98 -10.57
CA LYS A 52 -6.28 -15.40 -11.48
C LYS A 52 -5.38 -14.24 -11.93
N VAL A 53 -5.52 -13.06 -11.39
CA VAL A 53 -4.72 -11.87 -11.76
C VAL A 53 -3.21 -12.09 -11.58
N GLY A 54 -2.80 -12.88 -10.61
CA GLY A 54 -1.39 -13.25 -10.44
C GLY A 54 -0.52 -12.14 -9.84
N LEU A 55 -1.01 -11.40 -8.84
CA LEU A 55 -0.23 -10.38 -8.14
C LEU A 55 1.08 -10.94 -7.55
N ASN A 56 1.06 -12.19 -7.08
CA ASN A 56 2.25 -12.92 -6.62
C ASN A 56 3.31 -13.10 -7.71
N ILE A 57 2.90 -13.19 -8.98
CA ILE A 57 3.81 -13.29 -10.12
C ILE A 57 4.53 -11.97 -10.36
N ILE A 58 3.85 -10.83 -10.19
CA ILE A 58 4.48 -9.50 -10.29
C ILE A 58 5.62 -9.39 -9.26
N GLU A 59 5.38 -9.77 -8.01
CA GLU A 59 6.43 -9.75 -6.98
C GLU A 59 7.59 -10.68 -7.31
N LYS A 60 7.29 -11.88 -7.81
CA LYS A 60 8.29 -12.86 -8.24
C LYS A 60 9.13 -12.32 -9.41
N MET A 61 8.47 -11.74 -10.43
CA MET A 61 9.16 -11.12 -11.58
C MET A 61 10.08 -9.99 -11.14
N LYS A 62 9.63 -9.10 -10.25
CA LYS A 62 10.44 -8.00 -9.72
C LYS A 62 11.68 -8.46 -8.97
N LYS A 63 11.61 -9.61 -8.28
CA LYS A 63 12.77 -10.20 -7.58
C LYS A 63 13.72 -10.93 -8.53
N THR A 64 13.22 -11.41 -9.67
CA THR A 64 13.98 -12.27 -10.58
C THR A 64 14.59 -11.51 -11.75
N PHE A 65 13.88 -10.53 -12.28
CA PHE A 65 14.27 -9.82 -13.50
C PHE A 65 14.73 -8.39 -13.19
N ASN A 66 15.85 -8.01 -13.78
CA ASN A 66 16.35 -6.63 -13.70
C ASN A 66 15.79 -5.78 -14.85
N CYS A 67 14.46 -5.66 -14.89
CA CYS A 67 13.74 -4.82 -15.85
C CYS A 67 12.43 -4.30 -15.21
N PRO A 68 11.79 -3.27 -15.79
CA PRO A 68 10.46 -2.86 -15.37
C PRO A 68 9.46 -4.00 -15.50
N VAL A 69 8.64 -4.18 -14.47
CA VAL A 69 7.57 -5.18 -14.41
C VAL A 69 6.23 -4.48 -14.28
N GLY A 70 5.20 -5.02 -14.91
CA GLY A 70 3.86 -4.46 -14.89
C GLY A 70 2.76 -5.52 -14.88
N LEU A 71 1.53 -5.05 -15.12
CA LEU A 71 0.33 -5.87 -15.26
C LEU A 71 -0.38 -5.54 -16.57
N SER A 72 -0.74 -6.57 -17.34
CA SER A 72 -1.74 -6.51 -18.41
C SER A 72 -3.01 -7.15 -17.87
N ASP A 73 -4.05 -6.36 -17.62
CA ASP A 73 -5.26 -6.76 -16.94
C ASP A 73 -6.46 -6.86 -17.89
N HIS A 74 -7.20 -7.95 -17.78
CA HIS A 74 -8.40 -8.24 -18.57
C HIS A 74 -9.64 -8.44 -17.69
N THR A 75 -9.64 -7.99 -16.44
CA THR A 75 -10.76 -8.20 -15.52
C THR A 75 -11.94 -7.25 -15.77
N GLY A 76 -11.71 -6.13 -16.47
CA GLY A 76 -12.68 -5.06 -16.59
C GLY A 76 -12.95 -4.31 -15.27
N SER A 77 -12.02 -4.40 -14.32
CA SER A 77 -12.08 -3.78 -12.99
C SER A 77 -10.83 -2.95 -12.69
N ILE A 78 -10.98 -1.87 -11.94
CA ILE A 78 -9.86 -1.00 -11.55
C ILE A 78 -8.97 -1.63 -10.46
N PHE A 79 -9.50 -2.57 -9.68
CA PHE A 79 -8.83 -3.07 -8.46
C PHE A 79 -7.51 -3.79 -8.72
N PRO A 80 -7.38 -4.68 -9.73
CA PRO A 80 -6.11 -5.33 -10.03
C PRO A 80 -5.00 -4.34 -10.38
N SER A 81 -5.31 -3.34 -11.17
CA SER A 81 -4.37 -2.28 -11.57
C SER A 81 -3.87 -1.49 -10.36
N ILE A 82 -4.77 -1.07 -9.46
CA ILE A 82 -4.41 -0.35 -8.23
C ILE A 82 -3.56 -1.22 -7.31
N ALA A 83 -3.92 -2.51 -7.16
CA ALA A 83 -3.14 -3.45 -6.36
C ALA A 83 -1.73 -3.65 -6.94
N ALA A 84 -1.61 -3.84 -8.26
CA ALA A 84 -0.32 -3.97 -8.95
C ALA A 84 0.55 -2.72 -8.77
N LEU A 85 0.00 -1.51 -8.88
CA LEU A 85 0.69 -0.25 -8.61
C LEU A 85 1.22 -0.18 -7.17
N SER A 86 0.42 -0.62 -6.22
CA SER A 86 0.82 -0.69 -4.80
C SER A 86 1.99 -1.66 -4.58
N LEU A 87 2.03 -2.77 -5.31
CA LEU A 87 3.15 -3.71 -5.33
C LEU A 87 4.36 -3.20 -6.14
N GLY A 88 4.24 -2.04 -6.79
CA GLY A 88 5.34 -1.38 -7.52
C GLY A 88 5.43 -1.79 -8.98
N ALA A 89 4.34 -2.22 -9.60
CA ALA A 89 4.24 -2.31 -11.04
C ALA A 89 4.55 -0.95 -11.67
N LYS A 90 5.32 -0.95 -12.75
CA LYS A 90 5.76 0.26 -13.46
C LYS A 90 4.91 0.57 -14.68
N ILE A 91 4.21 -0.43 -15.19
CA ILE A 91 3.37 -0.34 -16.38
C ILE A 91 2.05 -1.05 -16.06
N ILE A 92 0.95 -0.42 -16.43
CA ILE A 92 -0.38 -1.01 -16.42
C ILE A 92 -0.92 -0.94 -17.84
N GLU A 93 -1.40 -2.06 -18.34
CA GLU A 93 -2.07 -2.20 -19.63
C GLU A 93 -3.49 -2.69 -19.40
N VAL A 94 -4.47 -2.00 -19.98
CA VAL A 94 -5.89 -2.30 -19.83
C VAL A 94 -6.65 -2.06 -21.13
N HIS A 95 -7.70 -2.80 -21.36
CA HIS A 95 -8.68 -2.46 -22.39
C HIS A 95 -9.55 -1.29 -21.95
N VAL A 96 -9.92 -0.43 -22.89
CA VAL A 96 -10.82 0.70 -22.64
C VAL A 96 -11.99 0.70 -23.60
N CYS A 97 -13.15 1.18 -23.14
CA CYS A 97 -14.34 1.33 -23.94
C CYS A 97 -15.06 2.65 -23.60
N LEU A 98 -15.84 3.16 -24.53
CA LEU A 98 -16.67 4.35 -24.31
C LEU A 98 -17.78 4.09 -23.30
N SER A 99 -18.34 2.88 -23.29
CA SER A 99 -19.44 2.51 -22.41
C SER A 99 -19.49 1.00 -22.22
N LYS A 100 -19.72 0.54 -21.01
CA LYS A 100 -19.98 -0.87 -20.66
C LYS A 100 -21.29 -1.41 -21.32
N LYS A 101 -22.15 -0.52 -21.82
CA LYS A 101 -23.39 -0.87 -22.53
C LYS A 101 -23.15 -1.08 -24.03
N ALA A 102 -21.98 -0.75 -24.54
CA ALA A 102 -21.64 -0.98 -25.95
C ALA A 102 -21.63 -2.48 -26.26
N LYS A 103 -21.85 -2.82 -27.52
CA LYS A 103 -21.68 -4.19 -28.02
C LYS A 103 -20.33 -4.31 -28.71
N GLY A 104 -19.62 -5.40 -28.48
CA GLY A 104 -18.32 -5.65 -29.12
C GLY A 104 -17.49 -6.64 -28.35
N PRO A 105 -16.40 -7.12 -28.94
CA PRO A 105 -15.44 -7.94 -28.25
C PRO A 105 -14.82 -7.15 -27.09
N ASP A 106 -14.40 -7.86 -26.06
CA ASP A 106 -13.65 -7.32 -24.91
C ASP A 106 -14.32 -6.23 -24.07
N ILE A 107 -15.59 -5.84 -24.34
CA ILE A 107 -16.32 -4.85 -23.53
C ILE A 107 -16.36 -5.26 -22.04
N THR A 108 -16.55 -6.54 -21.75
CA THR A 108 -16.57 -7.08 -20.38
C THR A 108 -15.22 -7.02 -19.69
N SER A 109 -14.14 -6.99 -20.47
CA SER A 109 -12.73 -6.87 -19.99
C SER A 109 -12.23 -5.42 -19.99
N SER A 110 -13.01 -4.49 -20.52
CA SER A 110 -12.60 -3.10 -20.71
C SER A 110 -13.03 -2.21 -19.55
N LEU A 111 -12.29 -1.13 -19.33
CA LEU A 111 -12.61 -0.04 -18.44
C LEU A 111 -13.25 1.12 -19.21
N THR A 112 -14.10 1.91 -18.55
CA THR A 112 -14.49 3.22 -19.07
C THR A 112 -13.36 4.23 -18.88
N PHE A 113 -13.44 5.39 -19.55
CA PHE A 113 -12.45 6.45 -19.36
C PHE A 113 -12.45 7.00 -17.93
N ASP A 114 -13.60 7.08 -17.27
CA ASP A 114 -13.70 7.48 -15.86
C ASP A 114 -12.97 6.45 -14.94
N GLU A 115 -13.16 5.16 -15.20
CA GLU A 115 -12.44 4.10 -14.48
C GLU A 115 -10.92 4.16 -14.73
N LEU A 116 -10.49 4.46 -15.96
CA LEU A 116 -9.08 4.68 -16.29
C LEU A 116 -8.52 5.90 -15.55
N GLU A 117 -9.27 6.99 -15.50
CA GLU A 117 -8.89 8.19 -14.74
C GLU A 117 -8.69 7.87 -13.24
N MET A 118 -9.55 7.02 -12.67
CA MET A 118 -9.38 6.56 -11.28
C MET A 118 -8.06 5.81 -11.08
N ILE A 119 -7.65 4.96 -12.02
CA ILE A 119 -6.34 4.29 -11.97
C ILE A 119 -5.19 5.31 -12.04
N CYS A 120 -5.30 6.32 -12.90
CA CYS A 120 -4.30 7.38 -13.01
C CYS A 120 -4.17 8.17 -11.68
N LYS A 121 -5.29 8.57 -11.08
CA LYS A 121 -5.32 9.23 -9.77
C LYS A 121 -4.73 8.35 -8.66
N ALA A 122 -5.03 7.05 -8.69
CA ALA A 122 -4.46 6.09 -7.75
C ALA A 122 -2.94 5.96 -7.92
N ARG A 123 -2.44 5.88 -9.17
CA ARG A 123 -1.00 5.86 -9.49
C ARG A 123 -0.29 7.05 -8.87
N ASP A 124 -0.79 8.26 -9.09
CA ASP A 124 -0.16 9.49 -8.61
C ASP A 124 -0.18 9.56 -7.08
N SER A 125 -1.31 9.20 -6.47
CA SER A 125 -1.43 9.14 -5.01
C SER A 125 -0.50 8.09 -4.38
N ILE A 126 -0.39 6.90 -4.97
CA ILE A 126 0.50 5.83 -4.51
C ILE A 126 1.97 6.26 -4.63
N SER A 127 2.34 6.96 -5.72
CA SER A 127 3.70 7.50 -5.90
C SER A 127 4.05 8.45 -4.77
N ILE A 128 3.19 9.44 -4.52
CA ILE A 128 3.37 10.41 -3.43
C ILE A 128 3.52 9.70 -2.07
N MET A 129 2.66 8.72 -1.78
CA MET A 129 2.72 7.97 -0.52
C MET A 129 4.02 7.18 -0.37
N LYS A 130 4.55 6.62 -1.46
CA LYS A 130 5.80 5.84 -1.46
C LYS A 130 7.05 6.71 -1.38
N GLU A 131 6.99 7.93 -1.88
CA GLU A 131 8.09 8.90 -1.83
C GLU A 131 8.20 9.60 -0.47
N ASN A 132 7.20 9.46 0.39
CA ASN A 132 7.11 10.14 1.69
C ASN A 132 7.11 9.15 2.85
N ASP A 133 8.28 8.72 3.25
CA ASP A 133 8.47 7.81 4.37
C ASP A 133 8.09 8.45 5.71
N VAL A 134 7.35 7.71 6.53
CA VAL A 134 6.97 8.12 7.88
C VAL A 134 7.91 7.51 8.92
N ASN A 135 8.68 8.37 9.61
CA ASN A 135 9.50 7.94 10.74
C ASN A 135 8.68 7.94 12.04
N LYS A 136 8.32 6.75 12.53
CA LYS A 136 7.53 6.59 13.77
C LYS A 136 8.24 7.07 15.05
N ASN A 137 9.54 7.24 15.01
CA ASN A 137 10.33 7.75 16.14
C ASN A 137 10.37 9.29 16.20
N LYS A 138 9.91 9.97 15.15
CA LYS A 138 9.85 11.43 15.08
C LYS A 138 8.39 11.88 15.03
N LEU A 139 7.97 12.64 16.01
CA LEU A 139 6.65 13.26 16.04
C LEU A 139 6.73 14.72 15.57
N SER A 140 5.83 15.11 14.67
CA SER A 140 5.63 16.50 14.31
C SER A 140 5.10 17.31 15.51
N SER A 141 5.15 18.64 15.42
CA SER A 141 4.59 19.53 16.47
C SER A 141 3.11 19.26 16.73
N ILE A 142 2.33 19.02 15.67
CA ILE A 142 0.91 18.66 15.76
C ILE A 142 0.73 17.31 16.46
N GLN A 143 1.51 16.30 16.08
CA GLN A 143 1.43 14.97 16.70
C GLN A 143 1.80 14.99 18.18
N LYS A 144 2.80 15.82 18.58
CA LYS A 144 3.15 16.01 19.99
C LYS A 144 1.97 16.60 20.78
N LYS A 145 1.31 17.65 20.25
CA LYS A 145 0.11 18.23 20.86
C LYS A 145 -1.02 17.21 20.96
N ASN A 146 -1.31 16.49 19.88
CA ASN A 146 -2.32 15.45 19.85
C ASN A 146 -2.02 14.30 20.84
N ARG A 147 -0.75 13.94 20.99
CA ARG A 147 -0.32 12.93 21.95
C ARG A 147 -0.70 13.32 23.39
N ILE A 148 -0.55 14.60 23.76
CA ILE A 148 -0.96 15.09 25.07
C ILE A 148 -2.50 15.02 25.20
N ILE A 149 -3.24 15.50 24.21
CA ILE A 149 -4.71 15.54 24.25
C ILE A 149 -5.32 14.15 24.34
N PHE A 150 -4.80 13.21 23.56
CA PHE A 150 -5.36 11.86 23.45
C PHE A 150 -4.79 10.86 24.46
N SER A 151 -3.63 11.14 25.07
CA SER A 151 -3.10 10.31 26.16
C SER A 151 -3.92 10.45 27.42
N LYS A 152 -3.75 9.49 28.33
CA LYS A 152 -4.39 9.52 29.64
C LYS A 152 -3.34 9.66 30.73
N SER A 153 -3.70 10.38 31.79
CA SER A 153 -2.94 10.50 33.02
C SER A 153 -3.64 9.77 34.16
N LEU A 154 -2.88 9.40 35.16
CA LEU A 154 -3.43 8.98 36.45
C LEU A 154 -4.23 10.14 37.05
N ALA A 155 -5.43 9.84 37.49
CA ALA A 155 -6.32 10.79 38.16
C ALA A 155 -6.95 10.09 39.38
N LEU A 156 -7.28 10.87 40.39
CA LEU A 156 -8.06 10.39 41.50
C LEU A 156 -9.54 10.29 41.13
N LYS A 157 -10.25 9.28 41.65
CA LYS A 157 -11.70 9.14 41.53
C LYS A 157 -12.45 10.00 42.53
N LYS A 158 -11.80 10.35 43.65
CA LYS A 158 -12.31 11.18 44.75
C LYS A 158 -11.13 11.93 45.37
N ASP A 159 -11.42 13.03 46.01
CA ASP A 159 -10.44 13.79 46.76
C ASP A 159 -9.82 12.94 47.88
N LEU A 160 -8.56 13.19 48.17
CA LEU A 160 -7.80 12.60 49.26
C LEU A 160 -7.30 13.71 50.18
N LYS A 161 -7.44 13.51 51.48
CA LYS A 161 -6.90 14.40 52.50
C LYS A 161 -5.42 14.13 52.73
N ILE A 162 -4.70 15.14 53.21
CA ILE A 162 -3.33 14.99 53.65
C ILE A 162 -3.20 13.80 54.63
N GLY A 163 -2.14 12.97 54.37
CA GLY A 163 -1.89 11.77 55.18
C GLY A 163 -2.64 10.49 54.73
N GLU A 164 -3.68 10.61 53.89
CA GLU A 164 -4.37 9.43 53.36
C GLU A 164 -3.53 8.68 52.35
N PHE A 165 -3.64 7.35 52.32
CA PHE A 165 -2.95 6.51 51.36
C PHE A 165 -3.64 6.47 50.00
N ILE A 166 -2.85 6.60 48.93
CA ILE A 166 -3.33 6.42 47.57
C ILE A 166 -3.49 4.92 47.28
N LYS A 167 -4.73 4.43 47.29
CA LYS A 167 -5.08 3.03 47.00
C LYS A 167 -5.35 2.87 45.49
N LYS A 168 -5.10 1.68 44.94
CA LYS A 168 -5.41 1.36 43.54
C LYS A 168 -6.88 1.64 43.18
N SER A 169 -7.82 1.38 44.14
CA SER A 169 -9.25 1.68 43.97
C SER A 169 -9.55 3.18 43.78
N ASN A 170 -8.67 4.05 44.25
CA ASN A 170 -8.83 5.51 44.18
C ASN A 170 -8.33 6.09 42.86
N ILE A 171 -7.62 5.30 42.06
CA ILE A 171 -6.98 5.77 40.82
C ILE A 171 -7.84 5.39 39.61
N THR A 172 -7.86 6.25 38.63
CA THR A 172 -8.42 6.04 37.29
C THR A 172 -7.51 6.70 36.25
N LEU A 173 -7.82 6.48 34.98
CA LEU A 173 -7.13 7.14 33.87
C LEU A 173 -8.08 8.13 33.19
N LYS A 174 -7.72 9.40 33.19
CA LYS A 174 -8.47 10.49 32.53
C LYS A 174 -7.61 11.20 31.47
N LYS A 175 -8.22 11.69 30.41
CA LYS A 175 -7.61 12.65 29.48
C LYS A 175 -7.69 14.07 30.10
N PRO A 176 -6.75 14.96 29.75
CA PRO A 176 -5.60 14.77 28.85
C PRO A 176 -4.40 14.12 29.56
N GLY A 177 -3.34 13.85 28.78
CA GLY A 177 -2.09 13.25 29.25
C GLY A 177 -1.10 14.28 29.83
N THR A 178 -1.58 15.26 30.60
CA THR A 178 -0.76 16.32 31.19
C THR A 178 -0.16 15.96 32.54
N GLY A 179 -0.69 14.90 33.19
CA GLY A 179 -0.22 14.42 34.48
C GLY A 179 0.65 13.15 34.36
N LEU A 180 0.77 12.41 35.46
CA LEU A 180 1.53 11.17 35.50
C LEU A 180 0.93 10.09 34.60
N SER A 181 1.73 9.49 33.74
CA SER A 181 1.30 8.39 32.88
C SER A 181 1.07 7.11 33.68
N GLN A 182 0.29 6.18 33.15
CA GLN A 182 -0.04 4.90 33.80
C GLN A 182 1.21 4.10 34.23
N LYS A 183 2.31 4.21 33.54
CA LYS A 183 3.57 3.51 33.89
C LYS A 183 4.06 3.85 35.29
N PHE A 184 3.65 4.99 35.85
CA PHE A 184 4.02 5.42 37.19
C PHE A 184 3.02 4.95 38.27
N GLU A 185 1.95 4.24 37.92
CA GLU A 185 0.91 3.79 38.87
C GLU A 185 1.53 3.05 40.08
N ARG A 186 2.44 2.11 39.83
CA ARG A 186 3.14 1.34 40.89
C ARG A 186 3.92 2.21 41.89
N PHE A 187 4.37 3.39 41.47
CA PHE A 187 5.15 4.28 42.32
C PHE A 187 4.29 5.21 43.17
N VAL A 188 3.02 5.39 42.83
CA VAL A 188 2.09 6.24 43.59
C VAL A 188 1.19 5.43 44.52
N ILE A 189 0.90 4.16 44.20
CA ILE A 189 0.12 3.28 45.08
C ILE A 189 0.83 3.11 46.42
N ASN A 190 0.06 3.13 47.53
CA ASN A 190 0.51 3.05 48.89
C ASN A 190 1.42 4.21 49.36
N LYS A 191 1.50 5.30 48.61
CA LYS A 191 2.10 6.54 49.11
C LYS A 191 1.05 7.38 49.82
N LYS A 192 1.48 8.15 50.83
CA LYS A 192 0.64 9.11 51.52
C LYS A 192 0.51 10.41 50.76
N ALA A 193 -0.66 10.99 50.71
CA ALA A 193 -0.87 12.32 50.18
C ALA A 193 -0.17 13.34 51.12
N ILE A 194 0.72 14.14 50.57
CA ILE A 194 1.49 15.18 51.30
C ILE A 194 0.74 16.52 51.36
N LYS A 195 -0.36 16.63 50.63
CA LYS A 195 -1.30 17.74 50.61
C LYS A 195 -2.69 17.21 50.24
N ASN A 196 -3.72 18.02 50.38
CA ASN A 196 -5.04 17.66 49.85
C ASN A 196 -4.95 17.56 48.31
N LEU A 197 -5.45 16.48 47.77
CA LEU A 197 -5.41 16.14 46.34
C LEU A 197 -6.82 16.03 45.78
#